data_7efd14fa2a71345bf8ce6a46d84b5467
#
_entry.id   7efd14fa2a71345bf8ce6a46d84b5467
#
_cell.length_a   1.000
_cell.length_b   1.000
_cell.length_c   1.000
_cell.angle_alpha   90.00
_cell.angle_beta   90.00
_cell.angle_gamma   90.00
#
_symmetry.space_group_name_H-M   'P 1'
#
loop_
_entity.id
_entity.type
_entity.pdbx_description
1 polymer ?
#
loop_
_entity_poly.entity_id
_entity_poly.type
_entity_poly.pdbx_seq_one_letter_code
_entity_poly.pdbx_strand_id
1 'polypeptide(L)'
;MKNQLTFAHVTGALLDNKIKTYPQHRLVRDLFSLCLLDEASDYSEASDDNITFSRWCNGARPVPVDILNEYKNDTGRNQMITDFKNKIIPNLINVSNTRYLLEDMINNSRKIIGITKADELIAIDDNATFFTDVMLYAILSDHNRKNLYSPELTDILLSNRLPAVVKEFIGRNDEIKECGRLLASESVVFINGIAGIGKSELAKYYASRNKKKYTNIIYLFYSGSLRKDIAAMEFSDDTSDMDEDALFDSHYRLLRSLHQDSLVILDNFNALPKDDAFFKEFVKNDFELLVTTRCEVKQYASIKIKEIASEKDLLQLFASHCPYSDNDTETVKQIIREVHSHTLTVVLSALSLAAGGLEPDELLHELKQCGINITDSENVELYKDGDYHDGLMIEHLRILMQISRLNSSQTDILKNLSILPVSGVYKNHFRNWLQLASLHDVNYLARYGFITDDIENKKINLHPLIQEIIYEELNPCISNCQTLVNSLHSICLITKATTL
;
A
#
# COMPACT_ATOMS: atom_id res chain seq x y z
N MET A 1 -12.87 -12.61 15.39
CA MET A 1 -12.33 -11.78 16.50
C MET A 1 -13.37 -11.36 17.57
N LYS A 2 -14.67 -11.65 17.45
CA LYS A 2 -15.70 -11.19 18.41
C LYS A 2 -15.70 -11.86 19.80
N ASN A 3 -14.87 -12.85 20.08
CA ASN A 3 -14.97 -13.68 21.28
C ASN A 3 -13.66 -13.77 22.10
N GLN A 4 -12.82 -12.74 22.09
CA GLN A 4 -11.54 -12.79 22.78
C GLN A 4 -11.37 -11.57 23.71
N LEU A 5 -10.90 -11.79 24.94
CA LEU A 5 -10.56 -10.74 25.88
C LEU A 5 -9.11 -10.29 25.62
N THR A 6 -8.93 -9.10 25.03
CA THR A 6 -7.64 -8.49 24.69
C THR A 6 -7.43 -7.19 25.44
N PHE A 7 -6.19 -6.73 25.54
CA PHE A 7 -5.87 -5.40 26.07
C PHE A 7 -6.69 -4.29 25.37
N ALA A 8 -6.81 -4.36 24.04
CA ALA A 8 -7.61 -3.41 23.25
C ALA A 8 -9.11 -3.43 23.65
N HIS A 9 -9.68 -4.59 23.93
CA HIS A 9 -11.08 -4.68 24.38
C HIS A 9 -11.28 -4.08 25.77
N VAL A 10 -10.37 -4.36 26.71
CA VAL A 10 -10.44 -3.82 28.07
C VAL A 10 -10.25 -2.31 28.08
N THR A 11 -9.23 -1.82 27.38
CA THR A 11 -9.01 -0.35 27.26
C THR A 11 -10.14 0.34 26.51
N GLY A 12 -10.72 -0.30 25.48
CA GLY A 12 -11.92 0.19 24.79
C GLY A 12 -13.09 0.42 25.74
N ALA A 13 -13.43 -0.56 26.59
CA ALA A 13 -14.49 -0.44 27.58
C ALA A 13 -14.22 0.67 28.62
N LEU A 14 -12.97 0.85 29.03
CA LEU A 14 -12.56 1.95 29.92
C LEU A 14 -12.66 3.31 29.22
N LEU A 15 -12.24 3.39 27.94
CA LEU A 15 -12.24 4.62 27.16
C LEU A 15 -13.64 5.09 26.76
N ASP A 16 -14.58 4.18 26.52
CA ASP A 16 -15.97 4.51 26.19
C ASP A 16 -16.75 5.11 27.37
N ASN A 17 -16.37 4.77 28.60
CA ASN A 17 -17.01 5.22 29.84
C ASN A 17 -16.17 6.26 30.62
N LYS A 18 -15.19 6.91 29.99
CA LYS A 18 -14.34 7.91 30.64
C LYS A 18 -14.91 9.33 30.58
N ILE A 19 -14.46 10.17 31.52
CA ILE A 19 -14.67 11.62 31.46
C ILE A 19 -13.90 12.18 30.24
N LYS A 20 -14.49 13.16 29.52
CA LYS A 20 -13.91 13.74 28.30
C LYS A 20 -12.48 14.27 28.48
N THR A 21 -12.13 14.72 29.66
CA THR A 21 -10.80 15.28 30.02
C THR A 21 -9.76 14.22 30.37
N TYR A 22 -10.10 12.93 30.27
CA TYR A 22 -9.19 11.81 30.55
C TYR A 22 -8.73 11.16 29.26
N PRO A 23 -7.62 11.61 28.64
CA PRO A 23 -7.18 11.14 27.34
C PRO A 23 -6.57 9.72 27.39
N GLN A 24 -6.49 9.05 26.25
CA GLN A 24 -5.96 7.70 26.12
C GLN A 24 -4.52 7.53 26.64
N HIS A 25 -3.63 8.46 26.35
CA HIS A 25 -2.23 8.40 26.80
C HIS A 25 -2.12 8.46 28.33
N ARG A 26 -3.00 9.25 28.97
CA ARG A 26 -3.05 9.31 30.44
C ARG A 26 -3.54 7.99 31.04
N LEU A 27 -4.56 7.35 30.43
CA LEU A 27 -5.01 6.04 30.87
C LEU A 27 -3.86 5.01 30.85
N VAL A 28 -3.06 4.98 29.77
CA VAL A 28 -1.94 4.02 29.65
C VAL A 28 -0.84 4.32 30.67
N ARG A 29 -0.52 5.58 30.93
CA ARG A 29 0.46 5.96 31.96
C ARG A 29 -0.04 5.64 33.36
N ASP A 30 -1.31 5.88 33.64
CA ASP A 30 -1.92 5.54 34.95
C ASP A 30 -1.98 4.01 35.16
N LEU A 31 -2.20 3.22 34.08
CA LEU A 31 -2.18 1.75 34.13
C LEU A 31 -0.79 1.18 34.44
N PHE A 32 0.25 1.79 33.90
CA PHE A 32 1.62 1.31 33.98
C PHE A 32 2.55 2.26 34.72
N SER A 33 2.08 2.80 35.85
CA SER A 33 2.78 3.83 36.63
C SER A 33 4.16 3.43 37.14
N LEU A 34 4.46 2.13 37.30
CA LEU A 34 5.79 1.64 37.66
C LEU A 34 6.83 1.75 36.54
N CYS A 35 6.38 1.63 35.28
CA CYS A 35 7.25 1.58 34.11
C CYS A 35 7.28 2.89 33.34
N LEU A 36 6.16 3.62 33.37
CA LEU A 36 5.97 4.87 32.64
C LEU A 36 5.95 6.01 33.64
N LEU A 37 7.15 6.50 34.03
CA LEU A 37 7.28 7.64 34.93
C LEU A 37 6.63 8.89 34.32
N ASP A 38 5.94 9.68 35.16
CA ASP A 38 5.48 11.02 34.82
C ASP A 38 6.71 11.89 34.54
N GLU A 39 7.12 12.04 33.28
CA GLU A 39 7.91 13.18 32.90
C GLU A 39 7.01 14.41 33.01
N ALA A 40 7.30 15.20 34.04
CA ALA A 40 6.56 16.39 34.35
C ALA A 40 6.43 17.31 33.14
N SER A 41 5.19 17.59 32.77
CA SER A 41 4.75 18.83 32.16
C SER A 41 5.55 19.37 30.96
N ASP A 42 5.48 18.73 29.80
CA ASP A 42 5.44 19.48 28.57
C ASP A 42 4.49 18.78 27.59
N TYR A 43 3.32 19.36 27.42
CA TYR A 43 2.32 18.97 26.46
C TYR A 43 2.80 19.35 25.04
N SER A 44 3.79 18.66 24.52
CA SER A 44 4.04 18.66 23.09
C SER A 44 3.20 17.53 22.46
N GLU A 45 2.27 17.89 21.61
CA GLU A 45 1.25 17.04 20.99
C GLU A 45 1.78 15.93 20.04
N ALA A 46 3.07 15.69 20.00
CA ALA A 46 3.69 14.79 19.05
C ALA A 46 4.86 14.00 19.64
N SER A 47 4.64 13.28 20.74
CA SER A 47 5.65 12.30 21.16
C SER A 47 5.35 10.92 20.51
N ASP A 48 6.41 10.20 20.15
CA ASP A 48 6.34 8.82 19.64
C ASP A 48 5.60 7.88 20.59
N ASP A 49 5.56 8.19 21.89
CA ASP A 49 4.80 7.49 22.93
C ASP A 49 3.30 7.46 22.68
N ASN A 50 2.70 8.55 22.22
CA ASN A 50 1.27 8.59 21.93
C ASN A 50 0.87 7.66 20.78
N ILE A 51 1.75 7.50 19.80
CA ILE A 51 1.57 6.55 18.68
C ILE A 51 1.68 5.11 19.22
N THR A 52 2.65 4.84 20.05
CA THR A 52 2.87 3.53 20.68
C THR A 52 1.69 3.13 21.57
N PHE A 53 1.23 4.03 22.45
CA PHE A 53 0.06 3.78 23.31
C PHE A 53 -1.23 3.57 22.49
N SER A 54 -1.40 4.33 21.41
CA SER A 54 -2.52 4.13 20.49
C SER A 54 -2.48 2.72 19.84
N ARG A 55 -1.28 2.24 19.48
CA ARG A 55 -1.11 0.88 18.90
C ARG A 55 -1.46 -0.22 19.92
N TRP A 56 -1.16 -0.04 21.19
CA TRP A 56 -1.57 -1.00 22.24
C TRP A 56 -3.09 -0.98 22.43
N CYS A 57 -3.69 0.19 22.56
CA CYS A 57 -5.12 0.33 22.82
C CYS A 57 -6.02 -0.08 21.64
N ASN A 58 -5.53 -0.06 20.41
CA ASN A 58 -6.28 -0.53 19.24
C ASN A 58 -5.94 -1.97 18.82
N GLY A 59 -5.05 -2.64 19.56
CA GLY A 59 -4.66 -4.03 19.32
C GLY A 59 -3.68 -4.23 18.16
N ALA A 60 -3.10 -3.15 17.62
CA ALA A 60 -2.09 -3.23 16.56
C ALA A 60 -0.73 -3.76 17.08
N ARG A 61 -0.46 -3.60 18.38
CA ARG A 61 0.70 -4.20 19.08
C ARG A 61 0.32 -4.64 20.49
N PRO A 62 0.92 -5.72 21.03
CA PRO A 62 0.78 -6.08 22.42
C PRO A 62 1.53 -5.08 23.31
N VAL A 63 1.13 -4.99 24.57
CA VAL A 63 1.93 -4.33 25.61
C VAL A 63 3.28 -5.06 25.72
N PRO A 64 4.43 -4.38 25.82
CA PRO A 64 5.73 -5.04 25.92
C PRO A 64 5.83 -6.05 27.05
N VAL A 65 6.59 -7.14 26.82
CA VAL A 65 6.75 -8.24 27.81
C VAL A 65 7.43 -7.74 29.08
N ASP A 66 8.31 -6.76 28.98
CA ASP A 66 9.01 -6.18 30.13
C ASP A 66 8.02 -5.49 31.07
N ILE A 67 7.08 -4.71 30.52
CA ILE A 67 5.99 -4.13 31.30
C ILE A 67 5.13 -5.24 31.95
N LEU A 68 4.74 -6.26 31.23
CA LEU A 68 3.97 -7.37 31.79
C LEU A 68 4.72 -8.06 32.95
N ASN A 69 6.04 -8.22 32.80
CA ASN A 69 6.86 -8.86 33.84
C ASN A 69 6.89 -8.09 35.16
N GLU A 70 6.91 -6.74 35.10
CA GLU A 70 6.82 -5.89 36.31
C GLU A 70 5.51 -6.03 37.02
N TYR A 71 4.40 -6.29 36.32
CA TYR A 71 3.05 -6.41 36.93
C TYR A 71 2.58 -7.83 37.21
N LYS A 72 3.35 -8.88 36.87
CA LYS A 72 3.02 -10.27 37.16
C LYS A 72 3.22 -10.65 38.66
N ASN A 73 4.09 -9.92 39.34
CA ASN A 73 4.35 -10.17 40.77
C ASN A 73 3.35 -9.43 41.66
N ASP A 74 3.27 -9.82 42.93
CA ASP A 74 2.32 -9.25 43.91
C ASP A 74 2.51 -7.73 44.08
N THR A 75 3.74 -7.23 44.04
CA THR A 75 4.04 -5.79 44.16
C THR A 75 3.46 -5.01 43.01
N GLY A 76 3.73 -5.41 41.78
CA GLY A 76 3.21 -4.76 40.58
C GLY A 76 1.70 -4.87 40.47
N ARG A 77 1.12 -6.05 40.78
CA ARG A 77 -0.33 -6.24 40.82
C ARG A 77 -1.00 -5.32 41.84
N ASN A 78 -0.46 -5.21 43.05
CA ASN A 78 -1.00 -4.33 44.08
C ASN A 78 -0.86 -2.85 43.71
N GLN A 79 0.22 -2.46 43.00
CA GLN A 79 0.36 -1.11 42.46
C GLN A 79 -0.73 -0.83 41.43
N MET A 80 -1.00 -1.74 40.48
CA MET A 80 -2.07 -1.56 39.48
C MET A 80 -3.45 -1.47 40.15
N ILE A 81 -3.74 -2.25 41.19
CA ILE A 81 -4.97 -2.12 41.99
C ILE A 81 -5.08 -0.70 42.60
N THR A 82 -3.97 -0.19 43.12
CA THR A 82 -3.88 1.16 43.70
C THR A 82 -4.13 2.22 42.64
N ASP A 83 -3.55 2.05 41.44
CA ASP A 83 -3.73 2.95 40.30
C ASP A 83 -5.18 2.94 39.78
N PHE A 84 -5.80 1.76 39.67
CA PHE A 84 -7.22 1.66 39.33
C PHE A 84 -8.07 2.38 40.37
N LYS A 85 -7.83 2.15 41.65
CA LYS A 85 -8.62 2.75 42.76
C LYS A 85 -8.49 4.27 42.79
N ASN A 86 -7.26 4.80 42.67
CA ASN A 86 -6.97 6.20 42.95
C ASN A 86 -6.92 7.10 41.69
N LYS A 87 -6.63 6.53 40.54
CA LYS A 87 -6.41 7.29 39.31
C LYS A 87 -7.42 6.99 38.20
N ILE A 88 -7.78 5.71 37.98
CA ILE A 88 -8.60 5.31 36.83
C ILE A 88 -10.09 5.34 37.14
N ILE A 89 -10.52 4.64 38.17
CA ILE A 89 -11.94 4.57 38.57
C ILE A 89 -12.57 5.94 38.81
N PRO A 90 -11.90 6.91 39.46
CA PRO A 90 -12.46 8.26 39.64
C PRO A 90 -12.69 9.03 38.29
N ASN A 91 -12.06 8.60 37.23
CA ASN A 91 -12.21 9.20 35.86
C ASN A 91 -13.24 8.46 35.00
N LEU A 92 -13.92 7.41 35.51
CA LEU A 92 -15.00 6.73 34.82
C LEU A 92 -16.36 7.34 35.16
N ILE A 93 -17.18 7.57 34.14
CA ILE A 93 -18.55 8.12 34.31
C ILE A 93 -19.46 7.10 34.98
N ASN A 94 -19.34 5.83 34.59
CA ASN A 94 -20.18 4.75 35.09
C ASN A 94 -19.38 3.45 35.27
N VAL A 95 -18.87 3.24 36.49
CA VAL A 95 -18.05 2.06 36.86
C VAL A 95 -18.84 0.78 36.67
N SER A 96 -20.13 0.77 37.06
CA SER A 96 -20.98 -0.41 36.96
C SER A 96 -21.21 -0.81 35.50
N ASN A 97 -21.36 0.13 34.62
CA ASN A 97 -21.49 -0.15 33.17
C ASN A 97 -20.18 -0.71 32.60
N THR A 98 -19.03 -0.14 32.98
CA THR A 98 -17.73 -0.67 32.52
C THR A 98 -17.55 -2.12 33.04
N ARG A 99 -17.87 -2.39 34.26
CA ARG A 99 -17.84 -3.74 34.85
C ARG A 99 -18.75 -4.69 34.06
N TYR A 100 -19.99 -4.31 33.82
CA TYR A 100 -20.96 -5.11 33.08
C TYR A 100 -20.45 -5.46 31.66
N LEU A 101 -19.89 -4.50 30.94
CA LEU A 101 -19.33 -4.73 29.61
C LEU A 101 -18.17 -5.75 29.65
N LEU A 102 -17.28 -5.66 30.64
CA LEU A 102 -16.18 -6.61 30.80
C LEU A 102 -16.66 -8.00 31.20
N GLU A 103 -17.64 -8.10 32.08
CA GLU A 103 -18.27 -9.38 32.45
C GLU A 103 -18.97 -10.04 31.25
N ASP A 104 -19.64 -9.26 30.40
CA ASP A 104 -20.23 -9.74 29.13
C ASP A 104 -19.15 -10.25 28.17
N MET A 105 -18.04 -9.53 28.03
CA MET A 105 -16.89 -9.96 27.22
C MET A 105 -16.28 -11.27 27.72
N ILE A 106 -16.12 -11.42 29.05
CA ILE A 106 -15.63 -12.65 29.70
C ILE A 106 -16.59 -13.81 29.41
N ASN A 107 -17.90 -13.58 29.58
CA ASN A 107 -18.92 -14.58 29.33
C ASN A 107 -18.94 -15.04 27.87
N ASN A 108 -18.82 -14.13 26.95
CA ASN A 108 -18.76 -14.43 25.50
C ASN A 108 -17.44 -15.12 25.08
N SER A 109 -16.40 -15.01 25.91
CA SER A 109 -15.08 -15.59 25.68
C SER A 109 -14.81 -16.88 26.45
N ARG A 110 -15.78 -17.41 27.21
CA ARG A 110 -15.62 -18.59 28.14
C ARG A 110 -14.96 -19.81 27.47
N LYS A 111 -15.26 -20.08 26.23
CA LYS A 111 -14.65 -21.21 25.49
C LYS A 111 -13.15 -21.07 25.31
N ILE A 112 -12.64 -19.84 25.23
CA ILE A 112 -11.23 -19.50 24.97
C ILE A 112 -10.48 -19.27 26.29
N ILE A 113 -11.09 -18.58 27.24
CA ILE A 113 -10.52 -18.28 28.57
C ILE A 113 -10.45 -19.55 29.44
N GLY A 114 -11.34 -20.47 29.22
CA GLY A 114 -11.65 -21.57 30.13
C GLY A 114 -12.74 -21.17 31.14
N ILE A 115 -13.68 -22.09 31.41
CA ILE A 115 -14.85 -21.82 32.24
C ILE A 115 -14.42 -21.46 33.67
N THR A 116 -13.50 -22.23 34.26
CA THR A 116 -12.99 -22.00 35.62
C THR A 116 -12.39 -20.61 35.77
N LYS A 117 -11.54 -20.18 34.84
CA LYS A 117 -10.90 -18.86 34.91
C LYS A 117 -11.88 -17.71 34.70
N ALA A 118 -12.88 -17.89 33.85
CA ALA A 118 -13.96 -16.92 33.68
C ALA A 118 -14.77 -16.75 34.98
N ASP A 119 -15.10 -17.85 35.67
CA ASP A 119 -15.82 -17.83 36.95
C ASP A 119 -14.97 -17.17 38.04
N GLU A 120 -13.66 -17.46 38.13
CA GLU A 120 -12.73 -16.80 39.05
C GLU A 120 -12.70 -15.27 38.86
N LEU A 121 -12.61 -14.80 37.62
CA LEU A 121 -12.58 -13.36 37.33
C LEU A 121 -13.90 -12.65 37.68
N ILE A 122 -15.03 -13.26 37.32
CA ILE A 122 -16.37 -12.69 37.58
C ILE A 122 -16.69 -12.67 39.09
N ALA A 123 -16.16 -13.62 39.85
CA ALA A 123 -16.39 -13.73 41.31
C ALA A 123 -15.66 -12.65 42.13
N ILE A 124 -14.82 -11.81 41.54
CA ILE A 124 -14.11 -10.72 42.22
C ILE A 124 -15.11 -9.60 42.55
N ASP A 125 -15.38 -9.32 43.79
CA ASP A 125 -16.34 -8.28 44.23
C ASP A 125 -15.76 -6.86 44.07
N ASP A 126 -14.51 -6.63 44.45
CA ASP A 126 -13.87 -5.32 44.40
C ASP A 126 -13.54 -4.91 42.96
N ASN A 127 -14.07 -3.75 42.55
CA ASN A 127 -13.90 -3.27 41.16
C ASN A 127 -12.44 -3.00 40.78
N ALA A 128 -11.60 -2.49 41.68
CA ALA A 128 -10.20 -2.21 41.36
C ALA A 128 -9.41 -3.50 41.12
N THR A 129 -9.66 -4.52 41.97
CA THR A 129 -9.10 -5.86 41.84
C THR A 129 -9.63 -6.54 40.57
N PHE A 130 -10.93 -6.45 40.30
CA PHE A 130 -11.54 -7.00 39.10
C PHE A 130 -10.93 -6.42 37.82
N PHE A 131 -10.87 -5.09 37.71
CA PHE A 131 -10.29 -4.43 36.53
C PHE A 131 -8.82 -4.76 36.36
N THR A 132 -8.05 -4.84 37.44
CA THR A 132 -6.64 -5.24 37.43
C THR A 132 -6.47 -6.65 36.89
N ASP A 133 -7.17 -7.63 37.43
CA ASP A 133 -7.00 -9.03 37.05
C ASP A 133 -7.51 -9.31 35.64
N VAL A 134 -8.59 -8.65 35.21
CA VAL A 134 -9.06 -8.69 33.82
C VAL A 134 -8.04 -8.07 32.89
N MET A 135 -7.43 -6.94 33.25
CA MET A 135 -6.37 -6.27 32.47
C MET A 135 -5.14 -7.15 32.34
N LEU A 136 -4.61 -7.67 33.44
CA LEU A 136 -3.43 -8.55 33.41
C LEU A 136 -3.70 -9.84 32.65
N TYR A 137 -4.90 -10.41 32.78
CA TYR A 137 -5.31 -11.55 31.98
C TYR A 137 -5.33 -11.21 30.48
N ALA A 138 -5.86 -10.05 30.07
CA ALA A 138 -5.95 -9.62 28.71
C ALA A 138 -4.55 -9.42 28.10
N ILE A 139 -3.62 -8.78 28.82
CA ILE A 139 -2.23 -8.60 28.39
C ILE A 139 -1.54 -9.96 28.25
N LEU A 140 -1.69 -10.86 29.26
CA LEU A 140 -1.12 -12.21 29.18
C LEU A 140 -1.71 -13.02 28.01
N SER A 141 -3.02 -12.88 27.76
CA SER A 141 -3.70 -13.50 26.64
C SER A 141 -3.12 -13.02 25.31
N ASP A 142 -2.86 -11.72 25.18
CA ASP A 142 -2.23 -11.17 23.97
C ASP A 142 -0.80 -11.71 23.76
N HIS A 143 -0.02 -11.90 24.84
CA HIS A 143 1.30 -12.51 24.76
C HIS A 143 1.29 -14.02 24.49
N ASN A 144 0.31 -14.75 25.03
CA ASN A 144 0.18 -16.17 24.74
C ASN A 144 -0.24 -16.45 23.29
N ARG A 145 -0.71 -15.44 22.62
CA ARG A 145 -0.93 -15.42 21.16
C ARG A 145 0.32 -15.00 20.39
N LYS A 146 1.48 -15.45 20.83
CA LYS A 146 2.81 -15.06 20.33
C LYS A 146 3.00 -14.95 18.79
N ASN A 147 2.00 -15.31 18.01
CA ASN A 147 2.01 -15.30 16.56
C ASN A 147 0.89 -14.43 15.94
N LEU A 148 0.34 -13.42 16.65
CA LEU A 148 -0.75 -12.58 16.15
C LEU A 148 -0.30 -11.17 15.74
N TYR A 149 0.95 -10.80 16.02
CA TYR A 149 1.50 -9.50 15.67
C TYR A 149 2.74 -9.67 14.80
N SER A 150 2.76 -8.92 13.74
CA SER A 150 3.89 -8.92 12.82
C SER A 150 5.14 -8.36 13.46
N PRO A 151 6.33 -8.92 13.19
CA PRO A 151 7.58 -8.23 13.47
C PRO A 151 7.62 -6.94 12.64
N GLU A 152 8.26 -5.89 13.15
CA GLU A 152 8.50 -4.68 12.39
C GLU A 152 9.67 -4.91 11.43
N LEU A 153 9.42 -4.79 10.13
CA LEU A 153 10.44 -4.98 9.09
C LEU A 153 11.02 -3.66 8.58
N THR A 154 10.57 -2.51 9.09
CA THR A 154 10.93 -1.17 8.57
C THR A 154 12.43 -0.93 8.52
N ASP A 155 13.17 -1.41 9.53
CA ASP A 155 14.62 -1.20 9.64
C ASP A 155 15.44 -2.17 8.80
N ILE A 156 14.91 -3.35 8.52
CA ILE A 156 15.61 -4.40 7.79
C ILE A 156 15.21 -4.50 6.32
N LEU A 157 14.00 -4.03 5.94
CA LEU A 157 13.52 -4.04 4.56
C LEU A 157 14.08 -2.85 3.80
N LEU A 158 15.01 -3.10 2.88
CA LEU A 158 15.72 -2.08 2.11
C LEU A 158 14.98 -1.69 0.81
N SER A 159 14.23 -2.63 0.22
CA SER A 159 13.43 -2.42 -1.00
C SER A 159 11.93 -2.60 -0.73
N ASN A 160 11.12 -2.65 -1.79
CA ASN A 160 9.67 -3.00 -1.71
C ASN A 160 8.85 -2.12 -0.76
N ARG A 161 9.30 -0.89 -0.53
CA ARG A 161 8.54 0.15 0.18
C ARG A 161 7.43 0.66 -0.70
N LEU A 162 6.39 1.22 -0.08
CA LEU A 162 5.29 1.84 -0.80
C LEU A 162 5.82 2.94 -1.73
N PRO A 163 5.59 2.85 -3.06
CA PRO A 163 5.98 3.91 -3.99
C PRO A 163 5.26 5.23 -3.70
N ALA A 164 5.76 6.31 -4.30
CA ALA A 164 5.13 7.63 -4.20
C ALA A 164 3.64 7.58 -4.54
N VAL A 165 2.85 8.25 -3.74
CA VAL A 165 1.39 8.27 -3.84
C VAL A 165 0.96 9.65 -4.33
N VAL A 166 -0.01 9.68 -5.24
CA VAL A 166 -0.61 10.95 -5.71
C VAL A 166 -1.14 11.76 -4.52
N LYS A 167 -0.90 13.08 -4.54
CA LYS A 167 -1.30 13.97 -3.44
C LYS A 167 -2.81 14.02 -3.26
N GLU A 168 -3.54 14.08 -4.37
CA GLU A 168 -5.00 14.08 -4.42
C GLU A 168 -5.47 12.89 -5.24
N PHE A 169 -6.32 12.06 -4.65
CA PHE A 169 -6.91 10.91 -5.31
C PHE A 169 -8.39 11.20 -5.54
N ILE A 170 -8.74 11.46 -6.80
CA ILE A 170 -10.01 12.05 -7.19
C ILE A 170 -10.99 10.97 -7.65
N GLY A 171 -12.26 11.06 -7.22
CA GLY A 171 -13.38 10.30 -7.78
C GLY A 171 -13.44 8.82 -7.40
N ARG A 172 -12.76 8.36 -6.32
CA ARG A 172 -12.65 6.94 -5.94
C ARG A 172 -12.95 6.66 -4.46
N ASN A 173 -13.72 7.52 -3.82
CA ASN A 173 -13.97 7.41 -2.38
C ASN A 173 -14.74 6.15 -1.99
N ASP A 174 -15.65 5.68 -2.85
CA ASP A 174 -16.48 4.51 -2.57
C ASP A 174 -15.66 3.22 -2.75
N GLU A 175 -14.80 3.16 -3.76
CA GLU A 175 -13.89 2.04 -3.96
C GLU A 175 -12.87 1.93 -2.81
N ILE A 176 -12.37 3.06 -2.27
CA ILE A 176 -11.47 3.07 -1.11
C ILE A 176 -12.19 2.52 0.14
N LYS A 177 -13.43 2.95 0.40
CA LYS A 177 -14.24 2.45 1.53
C LYS A 177 -14.53 0.96 1.37
N GLU A 178 -14.89 0.54 0.16
CA GLU A 178 -15.17 -0.87 -0.13
C GLU A 178 -13.92 -1.74 0.03
N CYS A 179 -12.74 -1.24 -0.39
CA CYS A 179 -11.46 -1.88 -0.14
C CYS A 179 -11.24 -2.14 1.37
N GLY A 180 -11.46 -1.13 2.21
CA GLY A 180 -11.34 -1.27 3.67
C GLY A 180 -12.37 -2.23 4.26
N ARG A 181 -13.60 -2.22 3.75
CA ARG A 181 -14.67 -3.13 4.18
C ARG A 181 -14.35 -4.58 3.85
N LEU A 182 -13.88 -4.84 2.62
CA LEU A 182 -13.53 -6.19 2.17
C LEU A 182 -12.30 -6.71 2.91
N LEU A 183 -11.22 -5.93 3.07
CA LEU A 183 -10.02 -6.35 3.83
C LEU A 183 -10.32 -6.60 5.31
N ALA A 184 -11.37 -6.01 5.87
CA ALA A 184 -11.79 -6.29 7.25
C ALA A 184 -12.51 -7.64 7.39
N SER A 185 -13.09 -8.18 6.31
CA SER A 185 -13.80 -9.47 6.30
C SER A 185 -13.02 -10.60 5.64
N GLU A 186 -12.19 -10.26 4.66
CA GLU A 186 -11.43 -11.18 3.82
C GLU A 186 -9.94 -10.82 3.88
N SER A 187 -9.08 -11.80 4.03
CA SER A 187 -7.61 -11.53 4.05
C SER A 187 -7.05 -11.20 2.67
N VAL A 188 -7.73 -11.56 1.59
CA VAL A 188 -7.28 -11.38 0.20
C VAL A 188 -8.35 -10.64 -0.60
N VAL A 189 -7.99 -9.49 -1.16
CA VAL A 189 -8.88 -8.66 -1.99
C VAL A 189 -8.22 -8.33 -3.32
N PHE A 190 -8.94 -8.53 -4.40
CA PHE A 190 -8.51 -8.18 -5.74
C PHE A 190 -9.09 -6.84 -6.19
N ILE A 191 -8.26 -5.99 -6.77
CA ILE A 191 -8.67 -4.79 -7.50
C ILE A 191 -8.55 -5.10 -8.99
N ASN A 192 -9.69 -5.24 -9.65
CA ASN A 192 -9.77 -5.64 -11.04
C ASN A 192 -10.19 -4.46 -11.93
N GLY A 193 -9.70 -4.40 -13.15
CA GLY A 193 -10.07 -3.40 -14.15
C GLY A 193 -9.07 -3.34 -15.29
N ILE A 194 -9.40 -2.62 -16.35
CA ILE A 194 -8.55 -2.44 -17.53
C ILE A 194 -7.19 -1.77 -17.19
N ALA A 195 -6.24 -1.85 -18.11
CA ALA A 195 -4.94 -1.18 -17.95
C ALA A 195 -5.13 0.35 -17.82
N GLY A 196 -4.31 1.03 -17.02
CA GLY A 196 -4.34 2.49 -16.87
C GLY A 196 -5.55 3.10 -16.16
N ILE A 197 -6.52 2.29 -15.66
CA ILE A 197 -7.73 2.79 -14.99
C ILE A 197 -7.49 3.32 -13.57
N GLY A 198 -6.31 3.10 -13.00
CA GLY A 198 -5.93 3.58 -11.66
C GLY A 198 -5.93 2.55 -10.54
N LYS A 199 -5.87 1.23 -10.83
CA LYS A 199 -5.82 0.15 -9.83
C LYS A 199 -4.65 0.27 -8.86
N SER A 200 -3.44 0.43 -9.37
CA SER A 200 -2.21 0.57 -8.59
C SER A 200 -2.24 1.84 -7.74
N GLU A 201 -2.75 2.94 -8.29
CA GLU A 201 -2.91 4.20 -7.54
C GLU A 201 -3.92 4.05 -6.40
N LEU A 202 -5.03 3.32 -6.61
CA LEU A 202 -6.01 3.03 -5.56
C LEU A 202 -5.38 2.21 -4.43
N ALA A 203 -4.63 1.14 -4.76
CA ALA A 203 -3.95 0.31 -3.78
C ALA A 203 -2.93 1.11 -2.96
N LYS A 204 -2.09 1.92 -3.61
CA LYS A 204 -1.11 2.80 -2.97
C LYS A 204 -1.79 3.85 -2.08
N TYR A 205 -2.84 4.49 -2.58
CA TYR A 205 -3.57 5.50 -1.83
C TYR A 205 -4.27 4.91 -0.59
N TYR A 206 -4.92 3.74 -0.73
CA TYR A 206 -5.49 3.02 0.39
C TYR A 206 -4.44 2.73 1.48
N ALA A 207 -3.28 2.18 1.10
CA ALA A 207 -2.18 1.88 2.02
C ALA A 207 -1.68 3.15 2.71
N SER A 208 -1.47 4.22 1.97
CA SER A 208 -1.00 5.51 2.51
C SER A 208 -1.97 6.11 3.54
N ARG A 209 -3.29 6.04 3.28
CA ARG A 209 -4.32 6.55 4.21
C ARG A 209 -4.45 5.70 5.46
N ASN A 210 -4.08 4.43 5.38
CA ASN A 210 -4.20 3.46 6.47
C ASN A 210 -2.85 3.11 7.13
N LYS A 211 -1.79 3.90 6.94
CA LYS A 211 -0.45 3.66 7.52
C LYS A 211 -0.47 3.38 9.03
N LYS A 212 -1.37 4.02 9.76
CA LYS A 212 -1.51 3.81 11.22
C LYS A 212 -2.12 2.45 11.60
N LYS A 213 -2.85 1.80 10.68
CA LYS A 213 -3.45 0.48 10.90
C LYS A 213 -2.40 -0.63 10.81
N TYR A 214 -1.38 -0.44 9.96
CA TYR A 214 -0.45 -1.50 9.62
C TYR A 214 0.92 -1.29 10.25
N THR A 215 1.49 -2.36 10.82
CA THR A 215 2.87 -2.41 11.29
C THR A 215 3.83 -2.40 10.09
N ASN A 216 3.50 -3.16 9.04
CA ASN A 216 4.27 -3.19 7.80
C ASN A 216 3.36 -2.93 6.60
N ILE A 217 3.88 -2.21 5.62
CA ILE A 217 3.30 -2.08 4.28
C ILE A 217 4.37 -2.48 3.29
N ILE A 218 4.16 -3.59 2.57
CA ILE A 218 5.09 -4.15 1.61
C ILE A 218 4.47 -4.05 0.22
N TYR A 219 5.23 -3.53 -0.74
CA TYR A 219 4.80 -3.39 -2.13
C TYR A 219 5.62 -4.32 -3.02
N LEU A 220 4.98 -5.37 -3.54
CA LEU A 220 5.55 -6.31 -4.48
C LEU A 220 5.00 -6.03 -5.87
N PHE A 221 5.88 -5.85 -6.84
CA PHE A 221 5.50 -5.81 -8.25
C PHE A 221 5.65 -7.21 -8.85
N TYR A 222 4.57 -7.71 -9.45
CA TYR A 222 4.59 -9.03 -10.09
C TYR A 222 5.24 -8.96 -11.46
N SER A 223 6.34 -9.69 -11.65
CA SER A 223 7.12 -9.75 -12.90
C SER A 223 6.89 -11.01 -13.74
N GLY A 224 5.96 -11.89 -13.30
CA GLY A 224 5.67 -13.18 -13.96
C GLY A 224 5.97 -14.40 -13.08
N SER A 225 6.64 -14.24 -11.94
CA SER A 225 6.87 -15.29 -10.95
C SER A 225 6.98 -14.73 -9.55
N LEU A 226 5.97 -14.97 -8.73
CA LEU A 226 5.93 -14.49 -7.36
C LEU A 226 7.11 -15.00 -6.51
N ARG A 227 7.58 -16.24 -6.78
CA ARG A 227 8.77 -16.79 -6.11
C ARG A 227 10.02 -15.94 -6.39
N LYS A 228 10.23 -15.56 -7.66
CA LYS A 228 11.36 -14.71 -8.06
C LYS A 228 11.23 -13.29 -7.51
N ASP A 229 10.00 -12.75 -7.52
CA ASP A 229 9.74 -11.41 -7.00
C ASP A 229 10.02 -11.32 -5.49
N ILE A 230 9.72 -12.40 -4.73
CA ILE A 230 10.07 -12.49 -3.32
C ILE A 230 11.58 -12.66 -3.14
N ALA A 231 12.25 -13.49 -3.93
CA ALA A 231 13.71 -13.64 -3.88
C ALA A 231 14.46 -12.34 -4.21
N ALA A 232 13.87 -11.51 -5.08
CA ALA A 232 14.43 -10.21 -5.48
C ALA A 232 14.18 -9.07 -4.49
N MET A 233 13.47 -9.30 -3.36
CA MET A 233 13.43 -8.34 -2.27
C MET A 233 14.83 -8.13 -1.70
N GLU A 234 15.05 -7.01 -1.01
CA GLU A 234 16.35 -6.70 -0.40
C GLU A 234 16.16 -6.49 1.11
N PHE A 235 16.90 -7.24 1.91
CA PHE A 235 16.94 -7.10 3.36
C PHE A 235 18.36 -6.82 3.83
N SER A 236 18.51 -6.20 5.01
CA SER A 236 19.82 -5.86 5.59
C SER A 236 20.70 -7.07 5.88
N ASP A 237 20.08 -8.23 6.07
CA ASP A 237 20.74 -9.49 6.44
C ASP A 237 21.11 -10.34 5.22
N ASP A 238 20.81 -9.86 4.00
CA ASP A 238 21.20 -10.53 2.77
C ASP A 238 22.70 -10.49 2.58
N THR A 239 23.28 -11.63 2.24
CA THR A 239 24.72 -11.75 1.99
C THR A 239 24.97 -12.11 0.52
N SER A 240 26.12 -11.69 -0.01
CA SER A 240 26.46 -11.84 -1.43
C SER A 240 26.68 -13.29 -1.89
N ASP A 241 26.77 -14.24 -0.97
CA ASP A 241 26.92 -15.68 -1.22
C ASP A 241 25.57 -16.43 -1.29
N MET A 242 24.45 -15.77 -0.97
CA MET A 242 23.13 -16.38 -1.06
C MET A 242 22.69 -16.50 -2.53
N ASP A 243 22.32 -17.70 -2.92
CA ASP A 243 21.66 -17.93 -4.22
C ASP A 243 20.16 -17.56 -4.19
N GLU A 244 19.49 -17.62 -5.35
CA GLU A 244 18.07 -17.25 -5.47
C GLU A 244 17.15 -18.07 -4.55
N ASP A 245 17.45 -19.36 -4.35
CA ASP A 245 16.66 -20.24 -3.48
C ASP A 245 16.86 -19.90 -2.00
N ALA A 246 18.10 -19.62 -1.58
CA ALA A 246 18.41 -19.20 -0.23
C ALA A 246 17.80 -17.84 0.12
N LEU A 247 17.85 -16.87 -0.81
CA LEU A 247 17.17 -15.58 -0.69
C LEU A 247 15.66 -15.77 -0.57
N PHE A 248 15.06 -16.56 -1.45
CA PHE A 248 13.64 -16.86 -1.37
C PHE A 248 13.24 -17.44 -0.01
N ASP A 249 13.95 -18.45 0.47
CA ASP A 249 13.62 -19.12 1.74
C ASP A 249 13.78 -18.16 2.94
N SER A 250 14.79 -17.29 2.91
CA SER A 250 14.99 -16.27 3.94
C SER A 250 13.87 -15.23 3.93
N HIS A 251 13.59 -14.63 2.78
CA HIS A 251 12.59 -13.58 2.63
C HIS A 251 11.17 -14.10 2.88
N TYR A 252 10.85 -15.30 2.34
CA TYR A 252 9.53 -15.88 2.57
C TYR A 252 9.30 -16.27 4.03
N ARG A 253 10.35 -16.65 4.78
CA ARG A 253 10.25 -16.87 6.23
C ARG A 253 9.84 -15.59 6.96
N LEU A 254 10.39 -14.43 6.58
CA LEU A 254 10.00 -13.13 7.12
C LEU A 254 8.54 -12.81 6.77
N LEU A 255 8.13 -12.98 5.50
CA LEU A 255 6.76 -12.77 5.07
C LEU A 255 5.76 -13.68 5.81
N ARG A 256 6.10 -14.94 6.06
CA ARG A 256 5.27 -15.88 6.83
C ARG A 256 5.11 -15.51 8.31
N SER A 257 5.98 -14.67 8.86
CA SER A 257 5.85 -14.16 10.22
C SER A 257 4.92 -12.96 10.33
N LEU A 258 4.39 -12.46 9.20
CA LEU A 258 3.46 -11.34 9.17
C LEU A 258 2.02 -11.80 9.42
N HIS A 259 1.23 -10.94 10.04
CA HIS A 259 -0.16 -11.17 10.41
C HIS A 259 -1.07 -10.04 9.89
N GLN A 260 -2.35 -10.03 10.30
CA GLN A 260 -3.39 -9.09 9.85
C GLN A 260 -3.09 -7.61 10.13
N ASP A 261 -2.08 -7.31 10.93
CA ASP A 261 -1.55 -5.96 11.14
C ASP A 261 -0.49 -5.56 10.10
N SER A 262 -0.28 -6.37 9.07
CA SER A 262 0.57 -6.07 7.92
C SER A 262 -0.23 -6.14 6.62
N LEU A 263 0.05 -5.21 5.71
CA LEU A 263 -0.52 -5.15 4.37
C LEU A 263 0.56 -5.47 3.34
N VAL A 264 0.29 -6.47 2.51
CA VAL A 264 1.09 -6.75 1.32
C VAL A 264 0.27 -6.33 0.10
N ILE A 265 0.83 -5.51 -0.76
CA ILE A 265 0.27 -5.15 -2.06
C ILE A 265 1.03 -5.94 -3.12
N LEU A 266 0.32 -6.79 -3.86
CA LEU A 266 0.83 -7.46 -5.04
C LEU A 266 0.29 -6.75 -6.28
N ASP A 267 1.12 -5.88 -6.86
CA ASP A 267 0.72 -5.06 -7.99
C ASP A 267 1.01 -5.74 -9.34
N ASN A 268 0.14 -5.51 -10.31
CA ASN A 268 0.25 -6.02 -11.68
C ASN A 268 0.19 -7.56 -11.80
N PHE A 269 -0.56 -8.24 -10.93
CA PHE A 269 -0.75 -9.69 -11.03
C PHE A 269 -1.69 -10.04 -12.19
N ASN A 270 -1.20 -9.93 -13.42
CA ASN A 270 -1.94 -10.16 -14.66
C ASN A 270 -1.90 -11.65 -15.10
N ALA A 271 -1.88 -12.56 -14.13
CA ALA A 271 -1.97 -14.00 -14.31
C ALA A 271 -3.23 -14.52 -13.60
N LEU A 272 -3.71 -15.69 -13.96
CA LEU A 272 -4.71 -16.35 -13.14
C LEU A 272 -4.02 -17.02 -11.94
N PRO A 273 -4.69 -17.12 -10.77
CA PRO A 273 -4.13 -17.75 -9.57
C PRO A 273 -3.61 -19.19 -9.75
N LYS A 274 -4.06 -19.87 -10.80
CA LYS A 274 -3.60 -21.23 -11.18
C LYS A 274 -2.30 -21.23 -11.98
N ASP A 275 -1.96 -20.11 -12.63
CA ASP A 275 -0.82 -20.00 -13.55
C ASP A 275 0.48 -19.69 -12.82
N ASP A 276 0.42 -19.11 -11.61
CA ASP A 276 1.55 -19.02 -10.70
C ASP A 276 1.48 -20.10 -9.62
N ALA A 277 2.40 -21.05 -9.69
CA ALA A 277 2.39 -22.23 -8.81
C ALA A 277 2.50 -21.87 -7.32
N PHE A 278 3.16 -20.74 -6.99
CA PHE A 278 3.41 -20.33 -5.63
C PHE A 278 2.26 -19.46 -5.05
N PHE A 279 1.42 -18.87 -5.89
CA PHE A 279 0.33 -17.99 -5.45
C PHE A 279 -0.62 -18.67 -4.46
N LYS A 280 -0.96 -19.94 -4.67
CA LYS A 280 -1.83 -20.73 -3.76
C LYS A 280 -1.27 -20.88 -2.35
N GLU A 281 0.04 -20.92 -2.24
CA GLU A 281 0.74 -20.98 -0.95
C GLU A 281 0.78 -19.58 -0.32
N PHE A 282 1.08 -18.58 -1.12
CA PHE A 282 1.21 -17.19 -0.69
C PHE A 282 -0.07 -16.63 -0.06
N VAL A 283 -1.24 -16.92 -0.61
CA VAL A 283 -2.54 -16.45 -0.08
C VAL A 283 -2.97 -17.12 1.23
N LYS A 284 -2.25 -18.16 1.69
CA LYS A 284 -2.53 -18.80 2.99
C LYS A 284 -1.88 -18.08 4.18
N ASN A 285 -1.04 -17.10 3.91
CA ASN A 285 -0.42 -16.30 4.96
C ASN A 285 -1.47 -15.44 5.68
N ASP A 286 -1.17 -15.04 6.91
CA ASP A 286 -2.11 -14.35 7.80
C ASP A 286 -2.18 -12.83 7.57
N PHE A 287 -1.33 -12.24 6.75
CA PHE A 287 -1.35 -10.81 6.44
C PHE A 287 -2.54 -10.43 5.52
N GLU A 288 -2.93 -9.17 5.53
CA GLU A 288 -3.87 -8.64 4.53
C GLU A 288 -3.16 -8.50 3.16
N LEU A 289 -3.75 -9.08 2.11
CA LEU A 289 -3.22 -9.07 0.75
C LEU A 289 -4.14 -8.31 -0.21
N LEU A 290 -3.61 -7.26 -0.82
CA LEU A 290 -4.30 -6.48 -1.83
C LEU A 290 -3.65 -6.71 -3.20
N VAL A 291 -4.39 -7.27 -4.14
CA VAL A 291 -3.86 -7.69 -5.45
C VAL A 291 -4.46 -6.82 -6.55
N THR A 292 -3.64 -6.18 -7.39
CA THR A 292 -4.14 -5.52 -8.58
C THR A 292 -3.99 -6.40 -9.82
N THR A 293 -5.01 -6.46 -10.66
CA THR A 293 -5.01 -7.34 -11.84
C THR A 293 -5.87 -6.80 -12.97
N ARG A 294 -5.58 -7.22 -14.20
CA ARG A 294 -6.48 -7.07 -15.37
C ARG A 294 -7.43 -8.27 -15.50
N CYS A 295 -7.08 -9.41 -14.91
CA CYS A 295 -7.84 -10.65 -15.02
C CYS A 295 -9.06 -10.65 -14.10
N GLU A 296 -10.18 -11.21 -14.55
CA GLU A 296 -11.35 -11.43 -13.70
C GLU A 296 -11.12 -12.67 -12.83
N VAL A 297 -11.07 -12.49 -11.51
CA VAL A 297 -10.84 -13.57 -10.54
C VAL A 297 -12.08 -13.76 -9.69
N LYS A 298 -12.77 -14.90 -9.86
CA LYS A 298 -14.07 -15.19 -9.20
C LYS A 298 -13.93 -15.85 -7.82
N GLN A 299 -12.73 -16.32 -7.47
CA GLN A 299 -12.51 -17.13 -6.26
C GLN A 299 -12.26 -16.29 -5.01
N TYR A 300 -12.01 -14.99 -5.15
CA TYR A 300 -11.65 -14.07 -4.08
C TYR A 300 -12.56 -12.84 -4.10
N ALA A 301 -12.67 -12.15 -2.97
CA ALA A 301 -13.32 -10.87 -2.92
C ALA A 301 -12.65 -9.89 -3.91
N SER A 302 -13.45 -9.17 -4.67
CA SER A 302 -12.90 -8.27 -5.70
C SER A 302 -13.70 -6.98 -5.84
N ILE A 303 -12.97 -5.92 -6.17
CA ILE A 303 -13.50 -4.60 -6.51
C ILE A 303 -13.23 -4.38 -7.99
N LYS A 304 -14.27 -4.17 -8.78
CA LYS A 304 -14.14 -3.84 -10.19
C LYS A 304 -14.06 -2.33 -10.37
N ILE A 305 -12.90 -1.84 -10.79
CA ILE A 305 -12.67 -0.44 -11.11
C ILE A 305 -13.10 -0.17 -12.55
N LYS A 306 -13.96 0.83 -12.70
CA LYS A 306 -14.43 1.34 -13.99
C LYS A 306 -13.94 2.76 -14.19
N GLU A 307 -14.30 3.37 -15.32
CA GLU A 307 -14.09 4.78 -15.59
C GLU A 307 -14.74 5.65 -14.50
N ILE A 308 -14.19 6.82 -14.24
CA ILE A 308 -14.79 7.79 -13.31
C ILE A 308 -16.09 8.30 -13.92
N ALA A 309 -17.22 8.02 -13.28
CA ALA A 309 -18.53 8.39 -13.81
C ALA A 309 -18.86 9.88 -13.64
N SER A 310 -18.25 10.56 -12.69
CA SER A 310 -18.50 11.97 -12.38
C SER A 310 -17.73 12.89 -13.33
N GLU A 311 -18.42 13.62 -14.21
CA GLU A 311 -17.81 14.64 -15.08
C GLU A 311 -17.04 15.69 -14.25
N LYS A 312 -17.59 16.06 -13.08
CA LYS A 312 -16.93 16.99 -12.17
C LYS A 312 -15.58 16.47 -11.68
N ASP A 313 -15.52 15.19 -11.31
CA ASP A 313 -14.28 14.59 -10.81
C ASP A 313 -13.24 14.43 -11.95
N LEU A 314 -13.69 14.12 -13.17
CA LEU A 314 -12.82 14.07 -14.35
C LEU A 314 -12.24 15.44 -14.69
N LEU A 315 -13.05 16.50 -14.64
CA LEU A 315 -12.59 17.88 -14.82
C LEU A 315 -11.60 18.29 -13.72
N GLN A 316 -11.86 17.90 -12.48
CA GLN A 316 -10.94 18.13 -11.36
C GLN A 316 -9.63 17.36 -11.56
N LEU A 317 -9.69 16.11 -12.01
CA LEU A 317 -8.51 15.32 -12.33
C LEU A 317 -7.69 15.98 -13.43
N PHE A 318 -8.32 16.43 -14.50
CA PHE A 318 -7.66 17.14 -15.59
C PHE A 318 -7.01 18.43 -15.08
N ALA A 319 -7.75 19.26 -14.36
CA ALA A 319 -7.28 20.53 -13.81
C ALA A 319 -6.14 20.37 -12.80
N SER A 320 -6.06 19.25 -12.09
CA SER A 320 -4.94 18.97 -11.17
C SER A 320 -3.59 18.82 -11.87
N HIS A 321 -3.61 18.47 -13.16
CA HIS A 321 -2.40 18.34 -14.01
C HIS A 321 -2.22 19.51 -14.97
N CYS A 322 -3.30 20.11 -15.47
CA CYS A 322 -3.30 21.27 -16.36
C CYS A 322 -4.44 22.22 -15.98
N PRO A 323 -4.17 23.30 -15.24
CA PRO A 323 -5.15 24.35 -15.05
C PRO A 323 -5.53 24.98 -16.39
N TYR A 324 -6.81 25.13 -16.66
CA TYR A 324 -7.36 25.69 -17.90
C TYR A 324 -8.31 26.84 -17.60
N SER A 325 -8.57 27.68 -18.63
CA SER A 325 -9.50 28.80 -18.51
C SER A 325 -10.96 28.35 -18.58
N ASP A 326 -11.88 29.17 -18.09
CA ASP A 326 -13.33 28.91 -18.20
C ASP A 326 -13.75 28.77 -19.68
N ASN A 327 -13.08 29.46 -20.61
CA ASN A 327 -13.35 29.40 -22.04
C ASN A 327 -13.02 28.02 -22.63
N ASP A 328 -12.04 27.33 -22.08
CA ASP A 328 -11.58 26.02 -22.56
C ASP A 328 -12.36 24.85 -21.94
N THR A 329 -13.25 25.12 -20.98
CA THR A 329 -13.96 24.07 -20.24
C THR A 329 -14.72 23.11 -21.15
N GLU A 330 -15.38 23.61 -22.18
CA GLU A 330 -16.14 22.74 -23.10
C GLU A 330 -15.24 21.93 -24.02
N THR A 331 -14.12 22.49 -24.45
CA THR A 331 -13.08 21.76 -25.19
C THR A 331 -12.45 20.66 -24.34
N VAL A 332 -12.15 20.94 -23.08
CA VAL A 332 -11.63 19.95 -22.13
C VAL A 332 -12.65 18.83 -21.90
N LYS A 333 -13.93 19.13 -21.75
CA LYS A 333 -14.99 18.10 -21.67
C LYS A 333 -15.03 17.22 -22.93
N GLN A 334 -14.86 17.82 -24.11
CA GLN A 334 -14.82 17.05 -25.35
C GLN A 334 -13.58 16.17 -25.41
N ILE A 335 -12.41 16.64 -24.99
CA ILE A 335 -11.18 15.83 -24.87
C ILE A 335 -11.44 14.64 -23.96
N ILE A 336 -12.00 14.84 -22.75
CA ILE A 336 -12.31 13.79 -21.80
C ILE A 336 -13.25 12.74 -22.39
N ARG A 337 -14.28 13.18 -23.14
CA ARG A 337 -15.24 12.27 -23.82
C ARG A 337 -14.55 11.49 -24.93
N GLU A 338 -13.71 12.15 -25.75
CA GLU A 338 -12.98 11.52 -26.85
C GLU A 338 -12.08 10.38 -26.35
N VAL A 339 -11.39 10.60 -25.24
CA VAL A 339 -10.57 9.55 -24.61
C VAL A 339 -11.38 8.62 -23.68
N HIS A 340 -12.71 8.56 -23.87
CA HIS A 340 -13.65 7.67 -23.16
C HIS A 340 -13.56 7.72 -21.63
N SER A 341 -13.19 8.86 -21.05
CA SER A 341 -13.01 9.05 -19.60
C SER A 341 -11.97 8.10 -18.98
N HIS A 342 -11.09 7.51 -19.80
CA HIS A 342 -10.06 6.59 -19.32
C HIS A 342 -9.00 7.36 -18.52
N THR A 343 -8.78 6.97 -17.28
CA THR A 343 -8.01 7.77 -16.30
C THR A 343 -6.60 8.13 -16.78
N LEU A 344 -5.84 7.17 -17.31
CA LEU A 344 -4.48 7.43 -17.81
C LEU A 344 -4.47 8.40 -18.99
N THR A 345 -5.37 8.23 -19.97
CA THR A 345 -5.43 9.10 -21.15
C THR A 345 -5.88 10.51 -20.79
N VAL A 346 -6.80 10.67 -19.82
CA VAL A 346 -7.19 11.98 -19.28
C VAL A 346 -5.99 12.68 -18.65
N VAL A 347 -5.21 11.98 -17.82
CA VAL A 347 -4.01 12.52 -17.17
C VAL A 347 -2.95 12.90 -18.22
N LEU A 348 -2.67 12.03 -19.20
CA LEU A 348 -1.69 12.31 -20.26
C LEU A 348 -2.12 13.45 -21.18
N SER A 349 -3.42 13.56 -21.49
CA SER A 349 -3.96 14.71 -22.23
C SER A 349 -3.70 16.02 -21.49
N ALA A 350 -3.96 16.06 -20.18
CA ALA A 350 -3.70 17.24 -19.35
C ALA A 350 -2.19 17.55 -19.29
N LEU A 351 -1.34 16.55 -19.09
CA LEU A 351 0.13 16.74 -19.04
C LEU A 351 0.69 17.22 -20.39
N SER A 352 0.17 16.73 -21.51
CA SER A 352 0.59 17.18 -22.84
C SER A 352 0.28 18.67 -23.06
N LEU A 353 -0.88 19.14 -22.61
CA LEU A 353 -1.21 20.57 -22.65
C LEU A 353 -0.37 21.39 -21.68
N ALA A 354 -0.20 20.91 -20.44
CA ALA A 354 0.60 21.58 -19.41
C ALA A 354 2.08 21.76 -19.85
N ALA A 355 2.59 20.82 -20.64
CA ALA A 355 3.94 20.90 -21.18
C ALA A 355 4.07 21.94 -22.33
N GLY A 356 2.96 22.54 -22.78
CA GLY A 356 2.94 23.61 -23.80
C GLY A 356 3.20 23.10 -25.23
N GLY A 357 2.90 21.82 -25.48
CA GLY A 357 3.10 21.21 -26.80
C GLY A 357 1.97 21.48 -27.79
N LEU A 358 0.74 21.66 -27.30
CA LEU A 358 -0.49 21.85 -28.07
C LEU A 358 -1.45 22.78 -27.33
N GLU A 359 -2.31 23.47 -28.08
CA GLU A 359 -3.49 24.11 -27.53
C GLU A 359 -4.65 23.10 -27.40
N PRO A 360 -5.66 23.34 -26.51
CA PRO A 360 -6.76 22.39 -26.29
C PRO A 360 -7.51 21.99 -27.56
N ASP A 361 -7.77 22.92 -28.46
CA ASP A 361 -8.48 22.67 -29.72
C ASP A 361 -7.63 21.83 -30.69
N GLU A 362 -6.32 22.02 -30.70
CA GLU A 362 -5.39 21.24 -31.53
C GLU A 362 -5.33 19.79 -31.07
N LEU A 363 -5.20 19.58 -29.74
CA LEU A 363 -5.23 18.24 -29.15
C LEU A 363 -6.54 17.51 -29.45
N LEU A 364 -7.68 18.21 -29.28
CA LEU A 364 -9.00 17.64 -29.59
C LEU A 364 -9.11 17.23 -31.07
N HIS A 365 -8.57 18.06 -31.97
CA HIS A 365 -8.55 17.76 -33.39
C HIS A 365 -7.72 16.50 -33.71
N GLU A 366 -6.54 16.38 -33.14
CA GLU A 366 -5.67 15.21 -33.34
C GLU A 366 -6.33 13.93 -32.81
N LEU A 367 -6.95 13.97 -31.63
CA LEU A 367 -7.66 12.83 -31.03
C LEU A 367 -8.86 12.38 -31.89
N LYS A 368 -9.64 13.32 -32.43
CA LYS A 368 -10.78 13.01 -33.32
C LYS A 368 -10.35 12.39 -34.67
N GLN A 369 -9.22 12.80 -35.21
CA GLN A 369 -8.72 12.21 -36.45
C GLN A 369 -8.35 10.73 -36.28
N CYS A 370 -7.89 10.33 -35.11
CA CYS A 370 -7.57 8.95 -34.81
C CYS A 370 -8.79 8.04 -34.81
N GLY A 371 -9.88 8.49 -34.18
CA GLY A 371 -11.13 7.72 -34.14
C GLY A 371 -11.70 7.43 -35.54
N ILE A 372 -11.46 8.33 -36.51
CA ILE A 372 -11.90 8.16 -37.90
C ILE A 372 -11.04 7.09 -38.62
N ASN A 373 -9.72 7.08 -38.38
CA ASN A 373 -8.80 6.15 -39.06
C ASN A 373 -9.00 4.69 -38.61
N ILE A 374 -9.50 4.44 -37.42
CA ILE A 374 -9.75 3.08 -36.91
C ILE A 374 -11.02 2.49 -37.51
N THR A 375 -12.04 3.31 -37.80
CA THR A 375 -13.28 2.85 -38.42
C THR A 375 -13.11 2.47 -39.90
N ASP A 376 -12.06 2.98 -40.57
CA ASP A 376 -11.77 2.73 -41.97
C ASP A 376 -10.74 1.63 -42.23
N SER A 377 -10.09 1.07 -41.18
CA SER A 377 -9.13 0.00 -41.35
C SER A 377 -9.81 -1.37 -41.38
N GLU A 378 -9.54 -2.17 -42.42
CA GLU A 378 -10.02 -3.56 -42.61
C GLU A 378 -9.63 -4.56 -41.49
N ASN A 379 -9.06 -4.09 -40.39
CA ASN A 379 -8.64 -4.88 -39.23
C ASN A 379 -9.74 -5.09 -38.16
N VAL A 380 -10.99 -4.76 -38.44
CA VAL A 380 -12.14 -4.90 -37.54
C VAL A 380 -12.44 -6.36 -37.15
N GLU A 381 -11.94 -7.35 -37.90
CA GLU A 381 -12.20 -8.76 -37.61
C GLU A 381 -11.36 -9.39 -36.49
N LEU A 382 -10.32 -8.71 -35.99
CA LEU A 382 -9.41 -9.24 -34.94
C LEU A 382 -9.86 -8.96 -33.50
N TYR A 383 -10.88 -8.12 -33.31
CA TYR A 383 -11.28 -7.64 -31.98
C TYR A 383 -12.70 -8.14 -31.63
N LYS A 384 -12.81 -9.36 -31.12
CA LYS A 384 -14.05 -9.86 -30.50
C LYS A 384 -14.05 -9.60 -28.99
N ASP A 385 -15.16 -8.97 -28.50
CA ASP A 385 -15.58 -8.93 -27.11
C ASP A 385 -14.59 -8.28 -26.10
N GLY A 386 -14.47 -6.97 -26.10
CA GLY A 386 -13.72 -6.17 -25.13
C GLY A 386 -12.44 -5.53 -25.65
N ASP A 387 -11.84 -6.07 -26.69
CA ASP A 387 -10.57 -5.61 -27.25
C ASP A 387 -10.68 -4.31 -28.06
N TYR A 388 -11.88 -3.91 -28.52
CA TYR A 388 -12.08 -2.68 -29.29
C TYR A 388 -11.74 -1.41 -28.48
N HIS A 389 -12.13 -1.35 -27.21
CA HIS A 389 -11.80 -0.22 -26.34
C HIS A 389 -10.30 -0.14 -26.04
N ASP A 390 -9.63 -1.28 -25.89
CA ASP A 390 -8.19 -1.32 -25.66
C ASP A 390 -7.40 -0.86 -26.89
N GLY A 391 -7.83 -1.24 -28.11
CA GLY A 391 -7.22 -0.79 -29.37
C GLY A 391 -7.30 0.73 -29.58
N LEU A 392 -8.48 1.31 -29.37
CA LEU A 392 -8.68 2.76 -29.50
C LEU A 392 -7.88 3.53 -28.43
N MET A 393 -7.83 3.03 -27.22
CA MET A 393 -7.03 3.61 -26.15
C MET A 393 -5.53 3.59 -26.47
N ILE A 394 -5.02 2.50 -27.03
CA ILE A 394 -3.61 2.40 -27.46
C ILE A 394 -3.30 3.46 -28.52
N GLU A 395 -4.18 3.65 -29.50
CA GLU A 395 -3.98 4.69 -30.52
C GLU A 395 -4.02 6.11 -29.93
N HIS A 396 -4.95 6.40 -29.02
CA HIS A 396 -4.95 7.67 -28.29
C HIS A 396 -3.65 7.88 -27.52
N LEU A 397 -3.14 6.83 -26.85
CA LEU A 397 -1.86 6.89 -26.16
C LEU A 397 -0.69 7.13 -27.11
N ARG A 398 -0.67 6.48 -28.29
CA ARG A 398 0.34 6.72 -29.34
C ARG A 398 0.40 8.17 -29.77
N ILE A 399 -0.77 8.79 -29.98
CA ILE A 399 -0.84 10.23 -30.32
C ILE A 399 -0.32 11.08 -29.18
N LEU A 400 -0.82 10.86 -27.96
CA LEU A 400 -0.41 11.61 -26.79
C LEU A 400 1.10 11.48 -26.53
N MET A 401 1.67 10.32 -26.80
CA MET A 401 3.10 10.08 -26.66
C MET A 401 3.92 10.77 -27.75
N GLN A 402 3.31 11.10 -28.91
CA GLN A 402 3.98 11.81 -30.02
C GLN A 402 5.40 11.30 -30.30
N ILE A 403 5.55 9.96 -30.32
CA ILE A 403 6.87 9.31 -30.48
C ILE A 403 7.61 9.85 -31.69
N SER A 404 6.88 10.18 -32.76
CA SER A 404 7.45 10.81 -33.99
C SER A 404 8.00 12.23 -33.77
N ARG A 405 7.61 12.91 -32.70
CA ARG A 405 8.05 14.28 -32.36
C ARG A 405 9.16 14.30 -31.30
N LEU A 406 9.49 13.16 -30.70
CA LEU A 406 10.58 13.04 -29.77
C LEU A 406 11.93 13.16 -30.52
N ASN A 407 12.90 13.79 -29.88
CA ASN A 407 14.25 13.80 -30.42
C ASN A 407 14.92 12.41 -30.21
N SER A 408 16.05 12.20 -30.86
CA SER A 408 16.77 10.93 -30.83
C SER A 408 17.20 10.51 -29.40
N SER A 409 17.58 11.47 -28.54
CA SER A 409 17.97 11.23 -27.15
C SER A 409 16.77 10.77 -26.34
N GLN A 410 15.62 11.41 -26.48
CA GLN A 410 14.37 11.07 -25.78
C GLN A 410 13.85 9.69 -26.20
N THR A 411 13.89 9.41 -27.51
CA THR A 411 13.51 8.10 -28.06
C THR A 411 14.45 7.00 -27.54
N ASP A 412 15.75 7.26 -27.46
CA ASP A 412 16.74 6.30 -26.96
C ASP A 412 16.54 6.04 -25.45
N ILE A 413 16.23 7.07 -24.66
CA ILE A 413 15.90 6.94 -23.23
C ILE A 413 14.69 6.03 -23.06
N LEU A 414 13.57 6.29 -23.75
CA LEU A 414 12.36 5.49 -23.65
C LEU A 414 12.60 4.04 -24.07
N LYS A 415 13.29 3.83 -25.19
CA LYS A 415 13.63 2.50 -25.71
C LYS A 415 14.45 1.69 -24.68
N ASN A 416 15.48 2.28 -24.09
CA ASN A 416 16.29 1.60 -23.08
C ASN A 416 15.55 1.39 -21.78
N LEU A 417 14.64 2.29 -21.39
CA LEU A 417 13.84 2.15 -20.18
C LEU A 417 12.77 1.06 -20.34
N SER A 418 12.28 0.81 -21.57
CA SER A 418 11.24 -0.19 -21.83
C SER A 418 11.68 -1.64 -21.62
N ILE A 419 12.98 -1.92 -21.61
CA ILE A 419 13.53 -3.25 -21.33
C ILE A 419 13.98 -3.42 -19.87
N LEU A 420 13.83 -2.39 -19.04
CA LEU A 420 14.16 -2.43 -17.64
C LEU A 420 12.94 -2.78 -16.78
N PRO A 421 13.13 -3.23 -15.53
CA PRO A 421 12.01 -3.62 -14.67
C PRO A 421 10.99 -2.50 -14.46
N VAL A 422 9.70 -2.84 -14.54
CA VAL A 422 8.58 -1.91 -14.29
C VAL A 422 8.59 -1.37 -12.85
N SER A 423 9.18 -2.12 -11.91
CA SER A 423 9.43 -1.66 -10.53
C SER A 423 10.37 -0.45 -10.45
N GLY A 424 10.95 -0.07 -11.58
CA GLY A 424 11.81 1.09 -11.71
C GLY A 424 13.28 0.84 -11.38
N VAL A 425 14.10 1.75 -11.88
CA VAL A 425 15.55 1.76 -11.65
C VAL A 425 15.97 3.09 -11.02
N TYR A 426 17.07 3.07 -10.25
CA TYR A 426 17.58 4.31 -9.68
C TYR A 426 17.98 5.29 -10.78
N LYS A 427 17.46 6.51 -10.72
CA LYS A 427 17.63 7.56 -11.73
C LYS A 427 19.11 7.85 -12.04
N ASN A 428 19.96 7.86 -11.03
CA ASN A 428 21.41 8.06 -11.19
C ASN A 428 22.09 6.86 -11.83
N HIS A 429 21.67 5.62 -11.51
CA HIS A 429 22.21 4.42 -12.15
C HIS A 429 21.85 4.43 -13.64
N PHE A 430 20.59 4.70 -13.99
CA PHE A 430 20.15 4.79 -15.36
C PHE A 430 20.92 5.86 -16.15
N ARG A 431 21.13 7.05 -15.56
CA ARG A 431 22.00 8.09 -16.16
C ARG A 431 23.38 7.57 -16.49
N ASN A 432 24.00 6.86 -15.54
CA ASN A 432 25.37 6.34 -15.71
C ASN A 432 25.42 5.21 -16.73
N TRP A 433 24.43 4.30 -16.74
CA TRP A 433 24.35 3.19 -17.69
C TRP A 433 24.23 3.66 -19.13
N LEU A 434 23.44 4.72 -19.37
CA LEU A 434 23.30 5.33 -20.69
C LEU A 434 24.33 6.44 -20.99
N GLN A 435 25.22 6.74 -20.03
CA GLN A 435 26.25 7.79 -20.16
C GLN A 435 25.64 9.16 -20.50
N LEU A 436 24.46 9.47 -19.95
CA LEU A 436 23.76 10.73 -20.24
C LEU A 436 24.52 11.90 -19.63
N ALA A 437 24.79 12.92 -20.46
CA ALA A 437 25.46 14.15 -20.01
C ALA A 437 24.62 14.89 -18.95
N SER A 438 23.30 14.86 -19.06
CA SER A 438 22.37 15.47 -18.11
C SER A 438 21.07 14.66 -17.99
N LEU A 439 20.27 14.98 -16.99
CA LEU A 439 18.92 14.41 -16.81
C LEU A 439 17.82 15.26 -17.49
N HIS A 440 18.20 16.21 -18.37
CA HIS A 440 17.26 17.13 -18.99
C HIS A 440 16.14 16.39 -19.75
N ASP A 441 16.50 15.46 -20.62
CA ASP A 441 15.55 14.67 -21.42
C ASP A 441 14.71 13.71 -20.57
N VAL A 442 15.30 13.11 -19.51
CA VAL A 442 14.54 12.31 -18.53
C VAL A 442 13.49 13.17 -17.84
N ASN A 443 13.87 14.37 -17.39
CA ASN A 443 12.94 15.28 -16.73
C ASN A 443 11.87 15.82 -17.69
N TYR A 444 12.24 16.03 -18.97
CA TYR A 444 11.30 16.40 -20.02
C TYR A 444 10.23 15.30 -20.19
N LEU A 445 10.65 14.06 -20.38
CA LEU A 445 9.76 12.90 -20.53
C LEU A 445 8.87 12.68 -19.29
N ALA A 446 9.39 12.96 -18.10
CA ALA A 446 8.62 12.91 -16.87
C ALA A 446 7.52 13.99 -16.82
N ARG A 447 7.78 15.20 -17.32
CA ARG A 447 6.76 16.27 -17.42
C ARG A 447 5.61 15.89 -18.32
N TYR A 448 5.88 15.18 -19.41
CA TYR A 448 4.85 14.70 -20.34
C TYR A 448 4.15 13.43 -19.82
N GLY A 449 4.54 12.91 -18.66
CA GLY A 449 3.93 11.71 -18.06
C GLY A 449 4.39 10.39 -18.69
N PHE A 450 5.38 10.39 -19.59
CA PHE A 450 5.92 9.16 -20.16
C PHE A 450 6.73 8.38 -19.15
N ILE A 451 7.50 9.09 -18.31
CA ILE A 451 8.30 8.52 -17.24
C ILE A 451 7.66 8.91 -15.90
N THR A 452 7.47 7.94 -15.02
CA THR A 452 7.17 8.19 -13.62
C THR A 452 8.47 8.47 -12.88
N ASP A 453 8.57 9.61 -12.21
CA ASP A 453 9.73 10.00 -11.38
C ASP A 453 9.34 9.89 -9.90
N ASP A 454 9.71 8.78 -9.28
CA ASP A 454 9.51 8.55 -7.85
C ASP A 454 10.65 9.23 -7.07
N ILE A 455 10.40 10.49 -6.67
CA ILE A 455 11.39 11.32 -5.97
C ILE A 455 11.76 10.73 -4.61
N GLU A 456 10.81 10.13 -3.89
CA GLU A 456 11.04 9.56 -2.55
C GLU A 456 12.00 8.38 -2.61
N ASN A 457 11.80 7.47 -3.56
CA ASN A 457 12.64 6.30 -3.77
C ASN A 457 13.79 6.54 -4.77
N LYS A 458 13.88 7.74 -5.36
CA LYS A 458 14.88 8.13 -6.37
C LYS A 458 14.89 7.21 -7.59
N LYS A 459 13.74 6.63 -7.94
CA LYS A 459 13.57 5.70 -9.06
C LYS A 459 12.78 6.34 -10.19
N ILE A 460 13.04 5.84 -11.39
CA ILE A 460 12.25 6.13 -12.59
C ILE A 460 11.76 4.84 -13.22
N ASN A 461 10.57 4.86 -13.80
CA ASN A 461 9.98 3.75 -14.53
C ASN A 461 9.00 4.25 -15.60
N LEU A 462 8.61 3.34 -16.49
CA LEU A 462 7.46 3.54 -17.38
C LEU A 462 6.20 2.93 -16.75
N HIS A 463 5.06 3.54 -17.02
CA HIS A 463 3.79 2.85 -16.73
C HIS A 463 3.73 1.57 -17.59
N PRO A 464 3.23 0.41 -17.08
CA PRO A 464 3.27 -0.86 -17.82
C PRO A 464 2.69 -0.77 -19.24
N LEU A 465 1.60 -0.05 -19.43
CA LEU A 465 0.99 0.12 -20.74
C LEU A 465 1.86 0.98 -21.68
N ILE A 466 2.47 2.04 -21.16
CA ILE A 466 3.41 2.86 -21.92
C ILE A 466 4.65 2.05 -22.30
N GLN A 467 5.14 1.22 -21.38
CA GLN A 467 6.27 0.32 -21.63
C GLN A 467 5.98 -0.66 -22.76
N GLU A 468 4.78 -1.25 -22.77
CA GLU A 468 4.31 -2.17 -23.80
C GLU A 468 4.30 -1.48 -25.19
N ILE A 469 3.68 -0.31 -25.29
CA ILE A 469 3.64 0.49 -26.54
C ILE A 469 5.05 0.85 -27.02
N ILE A 470 5.90 1.36 -26.13
CA ILE A 470 7.29 1.72 -26.46
C ILE A 470 8.07 0.51 -26.95
N TYR A 471 7.88 -0.65 -26.29
CA TYR A 471 8.55 -1.89 -26.67
C TYR A 471 8.15 -2.33 -28.09
N GLU A 472 6.86 -2.27 -28.42
CA GLU A 472 6.35 -2.59 -29.76
C GLU A 472 6.84 -1.59 -30.83
N GLU A 473 6.74 -0.29 -30.56
CA GLU A 473 7.07 0.76 -31.53
C GLU A 473 8.57 0.90 -31.79
N LEU A 474 9.39 0.86 -30.74
CA LEU A 474 10.82 1.10 -30.85
C LEU A 474 11.66 -0.19 -30.99
N ASN A 475 11.01 -1.35 -30.81
CA ASN A 475 11.56 -2.68 -31.02
C ASN A 475 12.99 -2.83 -30.43
N PRO A 476 13.16 -2.66 -29.09
CA PRO A 476 14.45 -2.69 -28.44
C PRO A 476 15.13 -4.05 -28.61
N CYS A 477 16.42 -4.02 -28.94
CA CYS A 477 17.24 -5.21 -29.09
C CYS A 477 18.69 -4.91 -28.65
N ILE A 478 19.51 -5.95 -28.52
CA ILE A 478 20.90 -5.80 -28.08
C ILE A 478 21.67 -4.80 -28.93
N SER A 479 21.45 -4.81 -30.27
CA SER A 479 22.18 -3.95 -31.19
C SER A 479 21.79 -2.47 -31.11
N ASN A 480 20.53 -2.13 -30.78
CA ASN A 480 20.07 -0.74 -30.68
C ASN A 480 19.99 -0.22 -29.22
N CYS A 481 20.31 -1.07 -28.22
CA CYS A 481 20.47 -0.73 -26.81
C CYS A 481 21.91 -0.97 -26.30
N GLN A 482 22.90 -0.90 -27.19
CA GLN A 482 24.28 -1.32 -26.94
C GLN A 482 24.92 -0.63 -25.73
N THR A 483 24.67 0.66 -25.53
CA THR A 483 25.26 1.42 -24.39
C THR A 483 24.79 0.86 -23.06
N LEU A 484 23.49 0.58 -22.92
CA LEU A 484 22.92 -0.03 -21.72
C LEU A 484 23.49 -1.44 -21.51
N VAL A 485 23.46 -2.27 -22.56
CA VAL A 485 23.93 -3.66 -22.52
C VAL A 485 25.42 -3.73 -22.07
N ASN A 486 26.28 -2.89 -22.65
CA ASN A 486 27.70 -2.83 -22.30
C ASN A 486 27.91 -2.40 -20.85
N SER A 487 27.14 -1.42 -20.37
CA SER A 487 27.22 -0.94 -18.99
C SER A 487 26.81 -2.03 -18.00
N LEU A 488 25.69 -2.71 -18.25
CA LEU A 488 25.22 -3.80 -17.41
C LEU A 488 26.17 -5.01 -17.43
N HIS A 489 26.69 -5.37 -18.60
CA HIS A 489 27.70 -6.43 -18.73
C HIS A 489 28.96 -6.13 -17.94
N SER A 490 29.45 -4.89 -17.98
CA SER A 490 30.62 -4.45 -17.20
C SER A 490 30.40 -4.57 -15.69
N ILE A 491 29.20 -4.24 -15.20
CA ILE A 491 28.83 -4.40 -13.78
C ILE A 491 28.82 -5.88 -13.39
N CYS A 492 28.22 -6.74 -14.21
CA CYS A 492 28.20 -8.19 -13.95
C CYS A 492 29.61 -8.82 -13.91
N LEU A 493 30.57 -8.30 -14.70
CA LEU A 493 31.97 -8.76 -14.67
C LEU A 493 32.71 -8.31 -13.40
N ILE A 494 32.46 -7.08 -12.92
CA ILE A 494 33.08 -6.54 -11.71
C ILE A 494 32.58 -7.31 -10.48
N THR A 495 31.30 -7.60 -10.37
CA THR A 495 30.73 -8.38 -9.27
C THR A 495 31.30 -9.80 -9.22
N LYS A 496 31.55 -10.46 -10.35
CA LYS A 496 32.23 -11.76 -10.39
C LYS A 496 33.68 -11.71 -10.00
N ALA A 497 34.39 -10.60 -10.28
CA ALA A 497 35.82 -10.44 -9.92
C ALA A 497 36.04 -10.08 -8.46
N THR A 498 35.05 -9.54 -7.77
CA THR A 498 35.14 -9.23 -6.32
C THR A 498 34.71 -10.40 -5.43
N THR A 499 34.17 -11.48 -6.03
CA THR A 499 33.75 -12.72 -5.34
C THR A 499 34.77 -13.87 -5.49
N LEU A 500 35.92 -13.63 -6.12
CA LEU A 500 37.09 -14.52 -6.15
C LEU A 500 38.22 -13.95 -5.29
#